data_02d08247325f0f64bf88b79b9a4e7e6f
#
_entry.id   02d08247325f0f64bf88b79b9a4e7e6f
#
_cell.length_a   1.000
_cell.length_b   1.000
_cell.length_c   1.000
_cell.angle_alpha   90.00
_cell.angle_beta   90.00
_cell.angle_gamma   90.00
#
_symmetry.space_group_name_H-M   'P 1'
#
loop_
_entity.id
_entity.type
_entity.pdbx_description
1 polymer ?
#
loop_
_entity_poly.entity_id
_entity_poly.type
_entity_poly.pdbx_seq_one_letter_code
_entity_poly.pdbx_strand_id
1 'polypeptide(L)'
;SEMCIRDSPYIASAGELKTKPTQHSVGELRKIGISPNVLLCRADRKIPDDERAKISLFANVPMDAVISVWDVDTIYKVPMMLHEQGLDEIVCRCLDLNPKPADLSAWEKVVDRLEHPKDTVKLAMIGKYDLKDSYKSLNEALIHAGIHTGHHVDVTFIEAEILEKEGTDCLKGMDAILVPGGFGKRGTEGKIKAIEYARKNDIPYLGICLGMQ
;
A
#
# COMPACT_ATOMS: atom_id res chain seq x y z
N SER A 1 9.57 -25.77 -4.28
CA SER A 1 9.26 -25.04 -3.05
C SER A 1 8.00 -24.22 -3.26
N GLU A 2 7.02 -24.40 -2.40
CA GLU A 2 5.69 -23.81 -2.52
C GLU A 2 5.40 -22.88 -1.33
N MET A 3 4.99 -21.64 -1.62
CA MET A 3 4.54 -20.67 -0.62
C MET A 3 3.03 -20.42 -0.79
N CYS A 4 2.29 -20.44 0.30
CA CYS A 4 0.86 -20.23 0.30
C CYS A 4 0.48 -19.05 1.21
N ILE A 5 -0.34 -18.13 0.70
CA ILE A 5 -0.89 -17.00 1.46
C ILE A 5 -2.35 -17.30 1.74
N ARG A 6 -2.78 -17.20 3.02
CA ARG A 6 -4.15 -17.48 3.46
C ARG A 6 -4.58 -16.55 4.59
N ASP A 7 -5.86 -16.26 4.61
CA ASP A 7 -6.48 -15.47 5.66
C ASP A 7 -6.79 -16.33 6.89
N SER A 8 -6.47 -15.79 8.07
CA SER A 8 -6.83 -16.33 9.38
C SER A 8 -7.66 -15.27 10.12
N PRO A 9 -8.97 -15.19 9.84
CA PRO A 9 -9.80 -14.11 10.35
C PRO A 9 -9.97 -14.16 11.86
N TYR A 10 -9.89 -12.99 12.50
CA TYR A 10 -10.26 -12.80 13.89
C TYR A 10 -11.79 -12.56 13.99
N ILE A 11 -12.45 -13.29 14.87
CA ILE A 11 -13.88 -13.12 15.13
C ILE A 11 -14.05 -12.41 16.47
N ALA A 12 -14.38 -11.12 16.42
CA ALA A 12 -14.50 -10.27 17.61
C ALA A 12 -15.52 -10.81 18.63
N SER A 13 -16.63 -11.38 18.17
CA SER A 13 -17.66 -11.97 19.04
C SER A 13 -17.22 -13.24 19.77
N ALA A 14 -16.23 -13.95 19.24
CA ALA A 14 -15.66 -15.15 19.84
C ALA A 14 -14.35 -14.88 20.60
N GLY A 15 -13.75 -13.70 20.41
CA GLY A 15 -12.47 -13.33 21.00
C GLY A 15 -11.28 -14.17 20.53
N GLU A 16 -11.40 -14.85 19.38
CA GLU A 16 -10.38 -15.79 18.90
C GLU A 16 -10.12 -15.68 17.40
N LEU A 17 -8.90 -16.04 17.01
CA LEU A 17 -8.50 -16.25 15.64
C LEU A 17 -9.01 -17.61 15.14
N LYS A 18 -9.60 -17.64 13.95
CA LYS A 18 -10.08 -18.89 13.35
C LYS A 18 -9.01 -19.46 12.44
N THR A 19 -8.38 -20.55 12.85
CA THR A 19 -7.35 -21.28 12.08
C THR A 19 -7.93 -22.31 11.10
N LYS A 20 -9.18 -22.71 11.26
CA LYS A 20 -9.85 -23.67 10.38
C LYS A 20 -9.88 -23.30 8.90
N PRO A 21 -10.13 -22.04 8.50
CA PRO A 21 -10.09 -21.65 7.08
C PRO A 21 -8.69 -21.91 6.46
N THR A 22 -7.63 -21.59 7.19
CA THR A 22 -6.25 -21.86 6.75
C THR A 22 -5.98 -23.35 6.63
N GLN A 23 -6.39 -24.13 7.64
CA GLN A 23 -6.25 -25.60 7.64
C GLN A 23 -7.00 -26.24 6.46
N HIS A 24 -8.24 -25.78 6.20
CA HIS A 24 -9.05 -26.27 5.09
C HIS A 24 -8.38 -25.94 3.73
N SER A 25 -7.93 -24.71 3.55
CA SER A 25 -7.25 -24.30 2.32
C SER A 25 -6.00 -25.11 2.02
N VAL A 26 -5.19 -25.41 3.04
CA VAL A 26 -4.01 -26.26 2.89
C VAL A 26 -4.41 -27.70 2.59
N GLY A 27 -5.50 -28.18 3.19
CA GLY A 27 -6.07 -29.51 2.89
C GLY A 27 -6.50 -29.64 1.42
N GLU A 28 -7.15 -28.62 0.86
CA GLU A 28 -7.53 -28.59 -0.57
C GLU A 28 -6.32 -28.58 -1.50
N LEU A 29 -5.27 -27.78 -1.18
CA LEU A 29 -4.00 -27.81 -1.94
C LEU A 29 -3.37 -29.21 -1.97
N ARG A 30 -3.38 -29.89 -0.83
CA ARG A 30 -2.83 -31.25 -0.73
C ARG A 30 -3.59 -32.28 -1.55
N LYS A 31 -4.92 -32.14 -1.66
CA LYS A 31 -5.74 -33.02 -2.50
C LYS A 31 -5.32 -32.98 -3.98
N ILE A 32 -4.82 -31.85 -4.44
CA ILE A 32 -4.30 -31.70 -5.81
C ILE A 32 -2.79 -31.92 -5.92
N GLY A 33 -2.15 -32.45 -4.87
CA GLY A 33 -0.73 -32.82 -4.87
C GLY A 33 0.25 -31.71 -4.51
N ILE A 34 -0.22 -30.55 -4.05
CA ILE A 34 0.63 -29.42 -3.65
C ILE A 34 0.76 -29.38 -2.13
N SER A 35 2.00 -29.45 -1.63
CA SER A 35 2.31 -29.30 -0.21
C SER A 35 3.12 -28.03 0.01
N PRO A 36 2.58 -27.02 0.71
CA PRO A 36 3.30 -25.78 0.95
C PRO A 36 4.47 -26.00 1.90
N ASN A 37 5.61 -25.37 1.62
CA ASN A 37 6.78 -25.33 2.51
C ASN A 37 6.70 -24.17 3.49
N VAL A 38 6.01 -23.07 3.10
CA VAL A 38 5.83 -21.85 3.88
C VAL A 38 4.37 -21.42 3.80
N LEU A 39 3.83 -20.99 4.93
CA LEU A 39 2.48 -20.41 5.03
C LEU A 39 2.59 -18.97 5.51
N LEU A 40 2.07 -18.03 4.71
CA LEU A 40 1.84 -16.65 5.13
C LEU A 40 0.38 -16.53 5.57
N CYS A 41 0.16 -16.39 6.86
CA CYS A 41 -1.17 -16.31 7.47
C CYS A 41 -1.53 -14.86 7.72
N ARG A 42 -2.42 -14.31 6.88
CA ARG A 42 -2.88 -12.93 7.01
C ARG A 42 -3.99 -12.82 8.05
N ALA A 43 -3.88 -11.81 8.92
CA ALA A 43 -4.87 -11.48 9.92
C ALA A 43 -4.89 -9.95 10.16
N ASP A 44 -5.88 -9.44 10.88
CA ASP A 44 -5.93 -8.03 11.33
C ASP A 44 -4.92 -7.73 12.44
N ARG A 45 -4.34 -8.78 13.04
CA ARG A 45 -3.38 -8.71 14.16
C ARG A 45 -2.37 -9.86 14.11
N LYS A 46 -1.29 -9.72 14.87
CA LYS A 46 -0.28 -10.80 15.02
C LYS A 46 -0.94 -12.07 15.53
N ILE A 47 -0.65 -13.20 14.89
CA ILE A 47 -1.17 -14.51 15.27
C ILE A 47 -0.37 -15.02 16.47
N PRO A 48 -1.02 -15.38 17.60
CA PRO A 48 -0.36 -15.95 18.77
C PRO A 48 0.36 -17.27 18.46
N ASP A 49 1.38 -17.60 19.23
CA ASP A 49 2.22 -18.78 18.99
C ASP A 49 1.46 -20.10 19.17
N ASP A 50 0.47 -20.16 20.06
CA ASP A 50 -0.39 -21.33 20.21
C ASP A 50 -1.27 -21.57 18.98
N GLU A 51 -1.77 -20.53 18.33
CA GLU A 51 -2.51 -20.63 17.07
C GLU A 51 -1.58 -20.97 15.90
N ARG A 52 -0.36 -20.42 15.88
CA ARG A 52 0.67 -20.79 14.91
C ARG A 52 1.05 -22.26 15.03
N ALA A 53 1.18 -22.78 16.25
CA ALA A 53 1.45 -24.19 16.51
C ALA A 53 0.32 -25.11 16.00
N LYS A 54 -0.94 -24.70 16.19
CA LYS A 54 -2.10 -25.42 15.61
C LYS A 54 -2.05 -25.45 14.09
N ILE A 55 -1.80 -24.29 13.46
CA ILE A 55 -1.67 -24.20 11.99
C ILE A 55 -0.53 -25.12 11.52
N SER A 56 0.63 -25.03 12.14
CA SER A 56 1.81 -25.88 11.85
C SER A 56 1.46 -27.36 11.89
N LEU A 57 0.82 -27.82 12.96
CA LEU A 57 0.44 -29.21 13.15
C LEU A 57 -0.52 -29.70 12.05
N PHE A 58 -1.59 -28.99 11.78
CA PHE A 58 -2.61 -29.40 10.81
C PHE A 58 -2.17 -29.20 9.36
N ALA A 59 -1.37 -28.19 9.10
CA ALA A 59 -0.81 -27.93 7.78
C ALA A 59 0.43 -28.79 7.49
N ASN A 60 1.02 -29.46 8.48
CA ASN A 60 2.30 -30.19 8.39
C ASN A 60 3.41 -29.30 7.78
N VAL A 61 3.51 -28.10 8.26
CA VAL A 61 4.52 -27.11 7.90
C VAL A 61 5.30 -26.77 9.18
N PRO A 62 6.63 -26.66 9.14
CA PRO A 62 7.40 -26.26 10.33
C PRO A 62 6.87 -24.97 10.96
N MET A 63 6.92 -24.89 12.30
CA MET A 63 6.37 -23.74 13.01
C MET A 63 7.06 -22.41 12.64
N ASP A 64 8.36 -22.44 12.39
CA ASP A 64 9.14 -21.30 11.90
C ASP A 64 8.70 -20.84 10.50
N ALA A 65 8.15 -21.74 9.69
CA ALA A 65 7.63 -21.47 8.36
C ALA A 65 6.13 -21.08 8.33
N VAL A 66 5.49 -20.94 9.50
CA VAL A 66 4.16 -20.31 9.63
C VAL A 66 4.34 -18.85 9.99
N ILE A 67 4.31 -17.99 8.97
CA ILE A 67 4.57 -16.56 9.08
C ILE A 67 3.27 -15.81 9.35
N SER A 68 3.26 -14.97 10.38
CA SER A 68 2.13 -14.08 10.68
C SER A 68 2.25 -12.79 9.87
N VAL A 69 1.23 -12.47 9.07
CA VAL A 69 1.17 -11.23 8.29
C VAL A 69 -0.05 -10.44 8.77
N TRP A 70 0.17 -9.40 9.56
CA TRP A 70 -0.91 -8.58 10.09
C TRP A 70 -1.04 -7.26 9.35
N ASP A 71 -2.20 -6.63 9.52
CA ASP A 71 -2.46 -5.33 8.91
C ASP A 71 -1.53 -4.27 9.51
N VAL A 72 -0.93 -3.48 8.64
CA VAL A 72 -0.05 -2.37 8.97
C VAL A 72 -0.59 -1.09 8.35
N ASP A 73 -0.19 0.05 8.89
CA ASP A 73 -0.59 1.37 8.40
C ASP A 73 -0.07 1.69 6.99
N THR A 74 1.06 1.09 6.62
CA THR A 74 1.63 1.20 5.27
C THR A 74 2.22 -0.12 4.79
N ILE A 75 1.98 -0.45 3.51
CA ILE A 75 2.53 -1.65 2.88
C ILE A 75 4.06 -1.69 2.88
N TYR A 76 4.71 -0.54 3.01
CA TYR A 76 6.18 -0.43 3.04
C TYR A 76 6.81 -1.05 4.30
N LYS A 77 6.03 -1.31 5.36
CA LYS A 77 6.48 -2.03 6.57
C LYS A 77 6.46 -3.55 6.40
N VAL A 78 5.73 -4.07 5.42
CA VAL A 78 5.58 -5.53 5.23
C VAL A 78 6.91 -6.24 5.01
N PRO A 79 7.86 -5.77 4.17
CA PRO A 79 9.15 -6.43 4.00
C PRO A 79 9.93 -6.58 5.30
N MET A 80 9.93 -5.55 6.16
CA MET A 80 10.59 -5.59 7.48
C MET A 80 9.93 -6.65 8.38
N MET A 81 8.60 -6.65 8.45
CA MET A 81 7.81 -7.63 9.21
C MET A 81 8.11 -9.08 8.80
N LEU A 82 8.28 -9.33 7.50
CA LEU A 82 8.58 -10.64 6.97
C LEU A 82 10.02 -11.06 7.28
N HIS A 83 10.96 -10.14 7.13
CA HIS A 83 12.37 -10.35 7.46
C HIS A 83 12.56 -10.65 8.97
N GLU A 84 11.93 -9.91 9.87
CA GLU A 84 11.98 -10.12 11.31
C GLU A 84 11.51 -11.52 11.74
N GLN A 85 10.67 -12.15 10.93
CA GLN A 85 10.20 -13.53 11.14
C GLN A 85 11.06 -14.56 10.38
N GLY A 86 12.14 -14.15 9.72
CA GLY A 86 13.08 -15.01 9.02
C GLY A 86 12.55 -15.60 7.71
N LEU A 87 11.55 -14.99 7.06
CA LEU A 87 10.96 -15.53 5.84
C LEU A 87 11.98 -15.70 4.71
N ASP A 88 12.86 -14.74 4.51
CA ASP A 88 13.93 -14.76 3.52
C ASP A 88 14.90 -15.90 3.75
N GLU A 89 15.33 -16.14 4.99
CA GLU A 89 16.19 -17.26 5.37
C GLU A 89 15.50 -18.61 5.16
N ILE A 90 14.21 -18.71 5.51
CA ILE A 90 13.41 -19.93 5.33
C ILE A 90 13.28 -20.25 3.84
N VAL A 91 12.97 -19.26 3.01
CA VAL A 91 12.86 -19.42 1.56
C VAL A 91 14.19 -19.87 0.96
N CYS A 92 15.30 -19.23 1.34
CA CYS A 92 16.62 -19.61 0.88
C CYS A 92 16.98 -21.04 1.27
N ARG A 93 16.66 -21.43 2.51
CA ARG A 93 16.83 -22.83 2.98
C ARG A 93 15.99 -23.82 2.16
N CYS A 94 14.74 -23.48 1.86
CA CYS A 94 13.88 -24.34 1.04
C CYS A 94 14.35 -24.47 -0.42
N LEU A 95 15.11 -23.51 -0.91
CA LEU A 95 15.65 -23.48 -2.27
C LEU A 95 17.12 -23.96 -2.35
N ASP A 96 17.68 -24.41 -1.23
CA ASP A 96 19.10 -24.81 -1.10
C ASP A 96 20.06 -23.71 -1.55
N LEU A 97 19.70 -22.45 -1.21
CA LEU A 97 20.53 -21.28 -1.45
C LEU A 97 21.31 -20.92 -0.18
N ASN A 98 22.53 -20.42 -0.38
CA ASN A 98 23.37 -19.93 0.71
C ASN A 98 23.70 -18.43 0.48
N PRO A 99 22.71 -17.53 0.67
CA PRO A 99 22.92 -16.10 0.46
C PRO A 99 23.73 -15.48 1.61
N LYS A 100 24.25 -14.29 1.36
CA LYS A 100 24.68 -13.43 2.45
C LYS A 100 23.45 -12.93 3.24
N PRO A 101 23.60 -12.58 4.53
CA PRO A 101 22.54 -11.93 5.28
C PRO A 101 21.95 -10.73 4.50
N ALA A 102 20.64 -10.58 4.56
CA ALA A 102 19.98 -9.47 3.89
C ALA A 102 20.36 -8.13 4.52
N ASP A 103 20.66 -7.14 3.69
CA ASP A 103 20.84 -5.76 4.11
C ASP A 103 19.60 -4.94 3.74
N LEU A 104 18.77 -4.63 4.72
CA LEU A 104 17.55 -3.85 4.55
C LEU A 104 17.72 -2.36 4.89
N SER A 105 18.95 -1.88 5.09
CA SER A 105 19.23 -0.49 5.49
C SER A 105 18.64 0.56 4.53
N ALA A 106 18.60 0.27 3.24
CA ALA A 106 17.96 1.14 2.25
C ALA A 106 16.42 1.16 2.40
N TRP A 107 15.83 0.02 2.77
CA TRP A 107 14.40 -0.09 2.99
C TRP A 107 13.96 0.55 4.32
N GLU A 108 14.76 0.40 5.38
CA GLU A 108 14.55 1.09 6.66
C GLU A 108 14.46 2.60 6.46
N LYS A 109 15.32 3.18 5.62
CA LYS A 109 15.25 4.60 5.26
C LYS A 109 13.97 5.00 4.54
N VAL A 110 13.37 4.11 3.75
CA VAL A 110 12.06 4.34 3.11
C VAL A 110 10.98 4.46 4.18
N VAL A 111 10.94 3.50 5.12
CA VAL A 111 9.97 3.49 6.22
C VAL A 111 10.17 4.71 7.13
N ASP A 112 11.39 5.01 7.53
CA ASP A 112 11.71 6.16 8.37
C ASP A 112 11.26 7.49 7.75
N ARG A 113 11.47 7.70 6.46
CA ARG A 113 11.02 8.92 5.76
C ARG A 113 9.50 9.02 5.63
N LEU A 114 8.80 7.89 5.59
CA LEU A 114 7.33 7.87 5.62
C LEU A 114 6.78 8.23 6.99
N GLU A 115 7.42 7.73 8.06
CA GLU A 115 6.97 7.95 9.43
C GLU A 115 7.39 9.32 9.99
N HIS A 116 8.54 9.84 9.53
CA HIS A 116 9.14 11.07 10.03
C HIS A 116 9.43 12.06 8.89
N PRO A 117 8.38 12.53 8.17
CA PRO A 117 8.56 13.54 7.13
C PRO A 117 9.02 14.87 7.75
N LYS A 118 9.87 15.59 7.03
CA LYS A 118 10.40 16.90 7.47
C LYS A 118 9.32 17.97 7.50
N ASP A 119 8.42 17.92 6.52
CA ASP A 119 7.33 18.89 6.33
C ASP A 119 6.23 18.27 5.48
N THR A 120 5.10 18.97 5.34
CA THR A 120 3.94 18.55 4.55
C THR A 120 3.72 19.50 3.39
N VAL A 121 3.57 18.96 2.19
CA VAL A 121 3.20 19.67 0.96
C VAL A 121 1.72 19.41 0.67
N LYS A 122 0.90 20.45 0.62
CA LYS A 122 -0.53 20.37 0.27
C LYS A 122 -0.70 20.43 -1.23
N LEU A 123 -1.17 19.35 -1.84
CA LEU A 123 -1.34 19.23 -3.28
C LEU A 123 -2.81 19.08 -3.64
N ALA A 124 -3.33 19.98 -4.49
CA ALA A 124 -4.65 19.84 -5.09
C ALA A 124 -4.56 18.99 -6.35
N MET A 125 -5.23 17.84 -6.39
CA MET A 125 -5.39 17.02 -7.59
C MET A 125 -6.76 17.29 -8.21
N ILE A 126 -6.77 17.94 -9.39
CA ILE A 126 -8.00 18.37 -10.07
C ILE A 126 -8.40 17.31 -11.09
N GLY A 127 -9.29 16.43 -10.69
CA GLY A 127 -9.72 15.29 -11.50
C GLY A 127 -11.15 15.38 -12.01
N LYS A 128 -11.54 14.39 -12.80
CA LYS A 128 -12.90 14.22 -13.30
C LYS A 128 -13.79 13.44 -12.31
N TYR A 129 -13.17 12.65 -11.43
CA TYR A 129 -13.81 11.75 -10.50
C TYR A 129 -13.22 11.91 -9.10
N ASP A 130 -14.06 11.88 -8.07
CA ASP A 130 -13.67 11.92 -6.66
C ASP A 130 -13.10 10.57 -6.15
N LEU A 131 -12.96 9.58 -7.01
CA LEU A 131 -12.51 8.25 -6.59
C LEU A 131 -10.98 8.21 -6.49
N LYS A 132 -10.47 8.11 -5.26
CA LYS A 132 -9.05 7.88 -4.96
C LYS A 132 -8.46 6.71 -5.77
N ASP A 133 -9.25 5.68 -6.01
CA ASP A 133 -8.84 4.49 -6.76
C ASP A 133 -8.61 4.77 -8.25
N SER A 134 -9.28 5.79 -8.83
CA SER A 134 -9.10 6.15 -10.25
C SER A 134 -7.70 6.66 -10.58
N TYR A 135 -6.98 7.18 -9.58
CA TYR A 135 -5.65 7.76 -9.72
C TYR A 135 -4.60 7.07 -8.83
N LYS A 136 -4.79 5.78 -8.55
CA LYS A 136 -3.94 5.03 -7.62
C LYS A 136 -2.45 5.12 -7.97
N SER A 137 -2.10 4.98 -9.26
CA SER A 137 -0.69 5.09 -9.69
C SER A 137 -0.10 6.48 -9.47
N LEU A 138 -0.89 7.55 -9.61
CA LEU A 138 -0.45 8.91 -9.31
C LEU A 138 -0.27 9.12 -7.81
N ASN A 139 -1.19 8.60 -7.00
CA ASN A 139 -1.06 8.65 -5.55
C ASN A 139 0.20 7.94 -5.08
N GLU A 140 0.48 6.73 -5.58
CA GLU A 140 1.72 6.02 -5.27
C GLU A 140 2.96 6.80 -5.73
N ALA A 141 2.91 7.41 -6.93
CA ALA A 141 4.01 8.24 -7.41
C ALA A 141 4.27 9.47 -6.52
N LEU A 142 3.21 10.09 -5.99
CA LEU A 142 3.32 11.20 -5.03
C LEU A 142 3.88 10.74 -3.68
N ILE A 143 3.48 9.57 -3.19
CA ILE A 143 4.06 8.95 -2.00
C ILE A 143 5.55 8.70 -2.22
N HIS A 144 5.94 8.11 -3.35
CA HIS A 144 7.35 7.87 -3.69
C HIS A 144 8.16 9.18 -3.79
N ALA A 145 7.57 10.23 -4.36
CA ALA A 145 8.20 11.55 -4.42
C ALA A 145 8.42 12.12 -3.01
N GLY A 146 7.40 11.96 -2.14
CA GLY A 146 7.48 12.34 -0.73
C GLY A 146 8.60 11.61 -0.01
N ILE A 147 8.68 10.28 -0.15
CA ILE A 147 9.77 9.45 0.41
C ILE A 147 11.13 9.94 -0.08
N HIS A 148 11.25 10.19 -1.39
CA HIS A 148 12.52 10.62 -1.98
C HIS A 148 12.98 11.96 -1.42
N THR A 149 12.07 12.92 -1.29
CA THR A 149 12.37 14.29 -0.82
C THR A 149 12.34 14.44 0.71
N GLY A 150 11.75 13.46 1.41
CA GLY A 150 11.55 13.50 2.87
C GLY A 150 10.38 14.39 3.30
N HIS A 151 9.35 14.54 2.45
CA HIS A 151 8.13 15.30 2.74
C HIS A 151 6.90 14.41 2.73
N HIS A 152 5.89 14.79 3.49
CA HIS A 152 4.55 14.22 3.34
C HIS A 152 3.79 14.97 2.25
N VAL A 153 3.18 14.27 1.31
CA VAL A 153 2.31 14.88 0.30
C VAL A 153 0.86 14.66 0.70
N ASP A 154 0.21 15.71 1.18
CA ASP A 154 -1.20 15.71 1.53
C ASP A 154 -2.03 16.05 0.27
N VAL A 155 -2.69 15.02 -0.29
CA VAL A 155 -3.42 15.13 -1.55
C VAL A 155 -4.90 15.42 -1.30
N THR A 156 -5.34 16.61 -1.69
CA THR A 156 -6.76 16.98 -1.73
C THR A 156 -7.31 16.74 -3.14
N PHE A 157 -8.27 15.82 -3.25
CA PHE A 157 -8.96 15.55 -4.52
C PHE A 157 -10.08 16.55 -4.71
N ILE A 158 -10.11 17.22 -5.86
CA ILE A 158 -11.13 18.21 -6.21
C ILE A 158 -11.71 17.83 -7.58
N GLU A 159 -13.04 17.72 -7.65
CA GLU A 159 -13.70 17.55 -8.94
C GLU A 159 -13.61 18.84 -9.74
N ALA A 160 -13.18 18.75 -10.99
CA ALA A 160 -13.05 19.91 -11.86
C ALA A 160 -14.37 20.70 -12.03
N GLU A 161 -15.53 20.02 -11.95
CA GLU A 161 -16.84 20.67 -12.02
C GLU A 161 -17.15 21.58 -10.82
N ILE A 162 -16.52 21.33 -9.66
CA ILE A 162 -16.63 22.23 -8.50
C ILE A 162 -16.03 23.60 -8.85
N LEU A 163 -14.85 23.59 -9.49
CA LEU A 163 -14.23 24.85 -9.94
C LEU A 163 -15.05 25.57 -11.01
N GLU A 164 -15.81 24.83 -11.84
CA GLU A 164 -16.71 25.45 -12.81
C GLU A 164 -17.84 26.23 -12.13
N LYS A 165 -18.42 25.64 -11.08
CA LYS A 165 -19.62 26.15 -10.41
C LYS A 165 -19.29 27.16 -9.30
N GLU A 166 -18.29 26.86 -8.48
CA GLU A 166 -18.02 27.56 -7.21
C GLU A 166 -16.75 28.43 -7.26
N GLY A 167 -15.97 28.31 -8.35
CA GLY A 167 -14.73 29.06 -8.52
C GLY A 167 -13.52 28.38 -7.87
N THR A 168 -12.46 29.15 -7.67
CA THR A 168 -11.13 28.63 -7.29
C THR A 168 -10.77 28.79 -5.80
N ASP A 169 -11.75 29.17 -4.96
CA ASP A 169 -11.50 29.42 -3.53
C ASP A 169 -10.99 28.20 -2.78
N CYS A 170 -11.39 26.99 -3.21
CA CYS A 170 -10.90 25.72 -2.68
C CYS A 170 -9.41 25.46 -2.94
N LEU A 171 -8.76 26.22 -3.82
CA LEU A 171 -7.33 26.12 -4.12
C LEU A 171 -6.47 27.02 -3.20
N LYS A 172 -7.09 27.86 -2.38
CA LYS A 172 -6.34 28.73 -1.46
C LYS A 172 -5.58 27.90 -0.43
N GLY A 173 -4.29 28.21 -0.27
CA GLY A 173 -3.42 27.53 0.68
C GLY A 173 -2.91 26.16 0.21
N MET A 174 -3.08 25.82 -1.06
CA MET A 174 -2.41 24.70 -1.70
C MET A 174 -1.01 25.12 -2.16
N ASP A 175 -0.04 24.24 -1.91
CA ASP A 175 1.37 24.46 -2.28
C ASP A 175 1.64 24.07 -3.73
N ALA A 176 0.84 23.14 -4.30
CA ALA A 176 0.96 22.70 -5.69
C ALA A 176 -0.39 22.25 -6.25
N ILE A 177 -0.51 22.28 -7.58
CA ILE A 177 -1.69 21.84 -8.32
C ILE A 177 -1.27 20.78 -9.35
N LEU A 178 -1.97 19.64 -9.35
CA LEU A 178 -1.80 18.56 -10.33
C LEU A 178 -3.11 18.34 -11.07
N VAL A 179 -3.05 18.37 -12.40
CA VAL A 179 -4.19 18.03 -13.26
C VAL A 179 -3.86 16.76 -14.02
N PRO A 180 -4.48 15.60 -13.66
CA PRO A 180 -4.21 14.33 -14.31
C PRO A 180 -4.86 14.26 -15.70
N GLY A 181 -4.51 13.21 -16.43
CA GLY A 181 -5.13 12.85 -17.70
C GLY A 181 -6.61 12.51 -17.54
N GLY A 182 -7.34 12.56 -18.65
CA GLY A 182 -8.75 12.18 -18.74
C GLY A 182 -9.30 12.47 -20.11
N PHE A 183 -10.41 11.82 -20.47
CA PHE A 183 -11.06 11.96 -21.76
C PHE A 183 -12.41 12.69 -21.63
N GLY A 184 -12.79 13.39 -22.71
CA GLY A 184 -14.08 14.05 -22.85
C GLY A 184 -14.13 15.48 -22.28
N LYS A 185 -15.21 16.20 -22.61
CA LYS A 185 -15.37 17.63 -22.34
C LYS A 185 -15.78 17.98 -20.89
N ARG A 186 -16.24 16.99 -20.12
CA ARG A 186 -16.71 17.21 -18.75
C ARG A 186 -15.55 17.68 -17.85
N GLY A 187 -15.75 18.79 -17.15
CA GLY A 187 -14.77 19.37 -16.23
C GLY A 187 -13.60 20.11 -16.89
N THR A 188 -13.64 20.36 -18.23
CA THR A 188 -12.55 21.03 -18.94
C THR A 188 -12.40 22.48 -18.48
N GLU A 189 -13.50 23.23 -18.35
CA GLU A 189 -13.49 24.62 -17.92
C GLU A 189 -12.93 24.75 -16.48
N GLY A 190 -13.26 23.82 -15.59
CA GLY A 190 -12.72 23.79 -14.25
C GLY A 190 -11.21 23.56 -14.22
N LYS A 191 -10.70 22.68 -15.08
CA LYS A 191 -9.25 22.50 -15.26
C LYS A 191 -8.56 23.76 -15.76
N ILE A 192 -9.16 24.44 -16.74
CA ILE A 192 -8.65 25.73 -17.25
C ILE A 192 -8.58 26.76 -16.13
N LYS A 193 -9.64 26.86 -15.30
CA LYS A 193 -9.63 27.76 -14.13
C LYS A 193 -8.53 27.41 -13.12
N ALA A 194 -8.25 26.12 -12.90
CA ALA A 194 -7.15 25.69 -12.03
C ALA A 194 -5.78 26.09 -12.59
N ILE A 195 -5.56 25.93 -13.89
CA ILE A 195 -4.34 26.36 -14.59
C ILE A 195 -4.15 27.86 -14.49
N GLU A 196 -5.22 28.63 -14.75
CA GLU A 196 -5.22 30.09 -14.66
C GLU A 196 -4.89 30.54 -13.23
N TYR A 197 -5.50 29.89 -12.23
CA TYR A 197 -5.24 30.16 -10.82
C TYR A 197 -3.77 29.89 -10.44
N ALA A 198 -3.22 28.71 -10.84
CA ALA A 198 -1.83 28.37 -10.60
C ALA A 198 -0.87 29.42 -11.18
N ARG A 199 -1.10 29.80 -12.44
CA ARG A 199 -0.28 30.81 -13.13
C ARG A 199 -0.36 32.19 -12.49
N LYS A 200 -1.56 32.64 -12.08
CA LYS A 200 -1.76 33.97 -11.49
C LYS A 200 -1.21 34.09 -10.07
N ASN A 201 -1.09 32.98 -9.35
CA ASN A 201 -0.64 32.96 -7.96
C ASN A 201 0.75 32.33 -7.79
N ASP A 202 1.49 32.09 -8.89
CA ASP A 202 2.83 31.49 -8.89
C ASP A 202 2.89 30.13 -8.15
N ILE A 203 1.79 29.33 -8.23
CA ILE A 203 1.72 28.01 -7.61
C ILE A 203 2.29 26.98 -8.58
N PRO A 204 3.20 26.08 -8.14
CA PRO A 204 3.71 24.97 -8.92
C PRO A 204 2.59 24.13 -9.54
N TYR A 205 2.68 23.89 -10.84
CA TYR A 205 1.66 23.19 -11.62
C TYR A 205 2.26 22.02 -12.39
N LEU A 206 1.61 20.85 -12.31
CA LEU A 206 1.92 19.69 -13.12
C LEU A 206 0.68 19.23 -13.88
N GLY A 207 0.72 19.31 -15.21
CA GLY A 207 -0.30 18.76 -16.10
C GLY A 207 0.16 17.45 -16.74
N ILE A 208 -0.71 16.44 -16.76
CA ILE A 208 -0.44 15.14 -17.39
C ILE A 208 -1.47 14.89 -18.48
N CYS A 209 -1.02 14.54 -19.71
CA CYS A 209 -1.87 14.28 -20.87
C CYS A 209 -2.83 15.46 -21.13
N LEU A 210 -4.16 15.30 -20.96
CA LEU A 210 -5.13 16.39 -21.12
C LEU A 210 -4.84 17.58 -20.19
N GLY A 211 -4.32 17.34 -19.00
CA GLY A 211 -3.94 18.41 -18.06
C GLY A 211 -2.76 19.25 -18.55
N MET A 212 -1.91 18.70 -19.41
CA MET A 212 -0.81 19.43 -20.04
C MET A 212 -1.28 20.21 -21.29
N GLN A 213 -2.21 19.65 -22.07
CA GLN A 213 -2.76 20.24 -23.30
C GLN A 213 -3.62 21.46 -23.02
#